data_0301bb7a7e5afc003ff3ee72e3f86ff4
#
_entry.id   0301bb7a7e5afc003ff3ee72e3f86ff4
#
_cell.length_a   1.000
_cell.length_b   1.000
_cell.length_c   1.000
_cell.angle_alpha   90.00
_cell.angle_beta   90.00
_cell.angle_gamma   90.00
#
_symmetry.space_group_name_H-M   'P 1'
#
loop_
_entity.id
_entity.type
_entity.pdbx_description
1 polymer ?
#
loop_
_entity_poly.entity_id
_entity_poly.type
_entity_poly.pdbx_seq_one_letter_code
_entity_poly.pdbx_strand_id
1 'polypeptide(L)'
;MVFVWQSVLLLKNLSAKQDTNKFKFVETEKLEFRGERHMTSLKKNEICFALLWIGIYCVGMSLFDNLSKAIELENSVSAVFALVASVFLFLWIRKSNLTEYFGLRKTTAPAKAFLFFIPLVVISLSNVWSGFSLNYGSVQLVCFIVKMLCVGFLEEIIFRGFLFRAMSKDNVKSAIIVSSVTFGIGHVINLLNGSGMNLADNIFQIIAAVFIGFLYVIIFYRGGSLIPCILSHGVLNSLSAFANSEAPETEALIFRMVLLIVLVAGYALILLKTLPPKKATSEQ
;
A
#
# COMPACT_ATOMS: atom_id res chain seq x y z
N MET A 1 5.28 69.21 -31.50
CA MET A 1 5.39 67.90 -32.21
C MET A 1 6.01 66.78 -31.38
N VAL A 2 6.99 67.02 -30.50
CA VAL A 2 7.67 65.99 -29.68
C VAL A 2 6.75 65.34 -28.65
N PHE A 3 5.84 66.09 -28.03
CA PHE A 3 4.90 65.57 -27.00
C PHE A 3 3.88 64.56 -27.56
N VAL A 4 3.44 64.67 -28.77
CA VAL A 4 2.45 63.76 -29.38
C VAL A 4 3.10 62.42 -29.73
N TRP A 5 4.39 62.41 -30.09
CA TRP A 5 5.12 61.19 -30.39
C TRP A 5 5.42 60.34 -29.12
N GLN A 6 5.71 61.01 -28.00
CA GLN A 6 5.91 60.30 -26.71
C GLN A 6 4.62 59.67 -26.21
N SER A 7 3.49 60.30 -26.37
CA SER A 7 2.19 59.77 -25.95
C SER A 7 1.76 58.56 -26.80
N VAL A 8 2.07 58.56 -28.10
CA VAL A 8 1.79 57.41 -28.99
C VAL A 8 2.69 56.22 -28.72
N LEU A 9 3.96 56.48 -28.36
CA LEU A 9 4.88 55.39 -27.94
C LEU A 9 4.48 54.78 -26.59
N LEU A 10 4.00 55.61 -25.63
CA LEU A 10 3.51 55.13 -24.34
C LEU A 10 2.27 54.27 -24.50
N LEU A 11 1.31 54.69 -25.35
CA LEU A 11 0.09 53.91 -25.64
C LEU A 11 0.38 52.60 -26.39
N LYS A 12 1.34 52.58 -27.33
CA LYS A 12 1.80 51.34 -27.97
C LYS A 12 2.47 50.38 -26.98
N ASN A 13 3.30 50.88 -26.05
CA ASN A 13 3.93 50.06 -25.03
C ASN A 13 2.95 49.52 -23.98
N LEU A 14 1.92 50.29 -23.65
CA LEU A 14 0.83 49.84 -22.75
C LEU A 14 -0.05 48.78 -23.45
N SER A 15 -0.40 48.94 -24.71
CA SER A 15 -1.15 47.94 -25.49
C SER A 15 -0.35 46.66 -25.68
N ALA A 16 0.95 46.72 -25.99
CA ALA A 16 1.80 45.53 -26.11
C ALA A 16 1.99 44.81 -24.79
N LYS A 17 2.04 45.54 -23.63
CA LYS A 17 2.13 44.98 -22.29
C LYS A 17 0.81 44.33 -21.85
N GLN A 18 -0.33 44.89 -22.30
CA GLN A 18 -1.64 44.34 -22.01
C GLN A 18 -1.92 43.06 -22.82
N ASP A 19 -1.48 43.00 -24.08
CA ASP A 19 -1.57 41.80 -24.92
C ASP A 19 -0.64 40.68 -24.43
N THR A 20 0.58 40.99 -24.00
CA THR A 20 1.49 39.99 -23.42
C THR A 20 0.99 39.42 -22.08
N ASN A 21 0.35 40.24 -21.23
CA ASN A 21 -0.26 39.78 -19.99
C ASN A 21 -1.52 38.93 -20.25
N LYS A 22 -2.33 39.30 -21.24
CA LYS A 22 -3.49 38.51 -21.65
C LYS A 22 -3.09 37.19 -22.28
N PHE A 23 -2.01 37.17 -23.06
CA PHE A 23 -1.45 35.93 -23.64
C PHE A 23 -0.86 35.00 -22.54
N LYS A 24 -0.11 35.56 -21.59
CA LYS A 24 0.40 34.80 -20.43
C LYS A 24 -0.72 34.27 -19.56
N PHE A 25 -1.77 35.06 -19.33
CA PHE A 25 -2.93 34.63 -18.53
C PHE A 25 -3.68 33.48 -19.22
N VAL A 26 -3.91 33.56 -20.53
CA VAL A 26 -4.56 32.49 -21.33
C VAL A 26 -3.67 31.25 -21.42
N GLU A 27 -2.36 31.42 -21.44
CA GLU A 27 -1.42 30.28 -21.49
C GLU A 27 -1.31 29.58 -20.14
N THR A 28 -1.29 30.32 -19.02
CA THR A 28 -1.37 29.74 -17.66
C THR A 28 -2.72 29.07 -17.41
N GLU A 29 -3.83 29.67 -17.81
CA GLU A 29 -5.16 29.07 -17.70
C GLU A 29 -5.30 27.80 -18.55
N LYS A 30 -4.72 27.77 -19.77
CA LYS A 30 -4.63 26.55 -20.59
C LYS A 30 -3.73 25.47 -20.00
N LEU A 31 -2.64 25.84 -19.34
CA LEU A 31 -1.73 24.91 -18.67
C LEU A 31 -2.36 24.35 -17.39
N GLU A 32 -3.04 25.17 -16.60
CA GLU A 32 -3.82 24.73 -15.45
C GLU A 32 -4.98 23.81 -15.89
N PHE A 33 -5.76 24.19 -16.89
CA PHE A 33 -6.87 23.38 -17.41
C PHE A 33 -6.40 22.09 -18.13
N ARG A 34 -5.18 22.07 -18.65
CA ARG A 34 -4.53 20.86 -19.18
C ARG A 34 -3.99 19.97 -18.05
N GLY A 35 -3.44 20.58 -17.00
CA GLY A 35 -3.03 19.92 -15.78
C GLY A 35 -4.21 19.30 -15.04
N GLU A 36 -5.30 20.05 -14.88
CA GLU A 36 -6.54 19.56 -14.27
C GLU A 36 -7.20 18.44 -15.09
N ARG A 37 -7.23 18.53 -16.43
CA ARG A 37 -7.74 17.43 -17.28
C ARG A 37 -6.86 16.19 -17.22
N HIS A 38 -5.55 16.33 -17.15
CA HIS A 38 -4.64 15.21 -16.98
C HIS A 38 -4.79 14.58 -15.59
N MET A 39 -4.95 15.40 -14.55
CA MET A 39 -5.24 14.97 -13.18
C MET A 39 -6.63 14.32 -13.05
N THR A 40 -7.66 14.87 -13.69
CA THR A 40 -9.02 14.28 -13.67
C THR A 40 -9.11 13.00 -14.50
N SER A 41 -8.36 12.85 -15.57
CA SER A 41 -8.25 11.59 -16.31
C SER A 41 -7.53 10.51 -15.48
N LEU A 42 -6.47 10.86 -14.77
CA LEU A 42 -5.82 9.97 -13.80
C LEU A 42 -6.75 9.63 -12.64
N LYS A 43 -7.48 10.61 -12.09
CA LYS A 43 -8.44 10.42 -10.98
C LYS A 43 -9.58 9.46 -11.35
N LYS A 44 -10.14 9.57 -12.54
CA LYS A 44 -11.25 8.72 -12.99
C LYS A 44 -10.85 7.27 -13.18
N ASN A 45 -9.56 6.99 -13.41
CA ASN A 45 -9.03 5.65 -13.67
C ASN A 45 -8.27 5.03 -12.49
N GLU A 46 -8.02 5.77 -11.38
CA GLU A 46 -7.21 5.26 -10.28
C GLU A 46 -7.85 4.05 -9.55
N ILE A 47 -9.17 4.08 -9.33
CA ILE A 47 -9.87 2.95 -8.74
C ILE A 47 -9.84 1.75 -9.71
N CYS A 48 -10.12 1.99 -11.00
CA CYS A 48 -10.04 0.93 -12.01
C CYS A 48 -8.61 0.35 -12.10
N PHE A 49 -7.60 1.21 -12.00
CA PHE A 49 -6.20 0.80 -11.95
C PHE A 49 -5.89 -0.06 -10.73
N ALA A 50 -6.39 0.33 -9.55
CA ALA A 50 -6.25 -0.47 -8.33
C ALA A 50 -6.92 -1.84 -8.46
N LEU A 51 -8.16 -1.88 -8.98
CA LEU A 51 -8.90 -3.13 -9.20
C LEU A 51 -8.21 -4.03 -10.23
N LEU A 52 -7.67 -3.45 -11.30
CA LEU A 52 -6.86 -4.18 -12.29
C LEU A 52 -5.66 -4.86 -11.64
N TRP A 53 -4.91 -4.11 -10.81
CA TRP A 53 -3.75 -4.66 -10.10
C TRP A 53 -4.12 -5.72 -9.06
N ILE A 54 -5.26 -5.56 -8.36
CA ILE A 54 -5.80 -6.62 -7.49
C ILE A 54 -6.06 -7.89 -8.32
N GLY A 55 -6.71 -7.76 -9.48
CA GLY A 55 -6.98 -8.88 -10.38
C GLY A 55 -5.69 -9.56 -10.89
N ILE A 56 -4.74 -8.77 -11.41
CA ILE A 56 -3.43 -9.29 -11.87
C ILE A 56 -2.70 -10.02 -10.74
N TYR A 57 -2.69 -9.43 -9.54
CA TYR A 57 -2.03 -10.01 -8.38
C TYR A 57 -2.69 -11.33 -7.96
N CYS A 58 -3.99 -11.35 -7.75
CA CYS A 58 -4.72 -12.55 -7.30
C CYS A 58 -4.63 -13.69 -8.33
N VAL A 59 -4.90 -13.40 -9.60
CA VAL A 59 -4.86 -14.40 -10.67
C VAL A 59 -3.42 -14.87 -10.91
N GLY A 60 -2.47 -13.93 -10.97
CA GLY A 60 -1.05 -14.24 -11.17
C GLY A 60 -0.50 -15.11 -10.06
N MET A 61 -0.69 -14.72 -8.79
CA MET A 61 -0.22 -15.51 -7.65
C MET A 61 -0.81 -16.93 -7.66
N SER A 62 -2.14 -17.06 -7.86
CA SER A 62 -2.80 -18.37 -7.92
C SER A 62 -2.27 -19.23 -9.07
N LEU A 63 -2.11 -18.65 -10.27
CA LEU A 63 -1.61 -19.38 -11.44
C LEU A 63 -0.18 -19.87 -11.22
N PHE A 64 0.71 -18.99 -10.77
CA PHE A 64 2.12 -19.30 -10.60
C PHE A 64 2.42 -20.15 -9.37
N ASP A 65 1.56 -20.11 -8.32
CA ASP A 65 1.62 -21.09 -7.22
C ASP A 65 1.24 -22.50 -7.70
N ASN A 66 0.19 -22.63 -8.52
CA ASN A 66 -0.17 -23.92 -9.10
C ASN A 66 0.93 -24.44 -10.06
N LEU A 67 1.54 -23.56 -10.84
CA LEU A 67 2.68 -23.94 -11.70
C LEU A 67 3.89 -24.37 -10.89
N SER A 68 4.19 -23.70 -9.78
CA SER A 68 5.26 -24.12 -8.86
C SER A 68 5.04 -25.53 -8.31
N LYS A 69 3.80 -25.88 -7.97
CA LYS A 69 3.42 -27.24 -7.54
C LYS A 69 3.56 -28.26 -8.66
N ALA A 70 3.14 -27.91 -9.87
CA ALA A 70 3.20 -28.80 -11.05
C ALA A 70 4.64 -29.19 -11.42
N ILE A 71 5.64 -28.34 -11.13
CA ILE A 71 7.06 -28.65 -11.35
C ILE A 71 7.76 -29.20 -10.10
N GLU A 72 6.98 -29.55 -9.06
CA GLU A 72 7.47 -30.11 -7.77
C GLU A 72 8.49 -29.21 -7.03
N LEU A 73 8.51 -27.91 -7.34
CA LEU A 73 9.35 -26.93 -6.66
C LEU A 73 8.49 -25.77 -6.13
N GLU A 74 7.87 -26.03 -4.98
CA GLU A 74 6.95 -25.08 -4.35
C GLU A 74 7.55 -23.69 -4.20
N ASN A 75 6.69 -22.67 -4.42
CA ASN A 75 7.01 -21.26 -4.33
C ASN A 75 7.99 -20.72 -5.38
N SER A 76 8.61 -21.54 -6.22
CA SER A 76 9.68 -21.11 -7.14
C SER A 76 9.18 -20.13 -8.22
N VAL A 77 8.19 -20.54 -8.99
CA VAL A 77 7.65 -19.73 -10.12
C VAL A 77 6.90 -18.52 -9.60
N SER A 78 6.14 -18.70 -8.52
CA SER A 78 5.43 -17.59 -7.88
C SER A 78 6.36 -16.56 -7.23
N ALA A 79 7.53 -16.99 -6.71
CA ALA A 79 8.56 -16.06 -6.24
C ALA A 79 9.11 -15.20 -7.39
N VAL A 80 9.38 -15.80 -8.55
CA VAL A 80 9.84 -15.08 -9.75
C VAL A 80 8.77 -14.09 -10.21
N PHE A 81 7.50 -14.50 -10.29
CA PHE A 81 6.40 -13.61 -10.64
C PHE A 81 6.29 -12.43 -9.67
N ALA A 82 6.27 -12.69 -8.36
CA ALA A 82 6.18 -11.66 -7.34
C ALA A 82 7.37 -10.69 -7.40
N LEU A 83 8.59 -11.19 -7.64
CA LEU A 83 9.78 -10.38 -7.78
C LEU A 83 9.71 -9.49 -9.03
N VAL A 84 9.35 -10.04 -10.18
CA VAL A 84 9.21 -9.29 -11.44
C VAL A 84 8.14 -8.21 -11.30
N ALA A 85 6.96 -8.54 -10.74
CA ALA A 85 5.89 -7.59 -10.50
C ALA A 85 6.32 -6.46 -9.53
N SER A 86 7.05 -6.81 -8.45
CA SER A 86 7.57 -5.84 -7.47
C SER A 86 8.57 -4.89 -8.11
N VAL A 87 9.54 -5.43 -8.86
CA VAL A 87 10.55 -4.61 -9.57
C VAL A 87 9.88 -3.72 -10.60
N PHE A 88 8.93 -4.26 -11.38
CA PHE A 88 8.17 -3.48 -12.36
C PHE A 88 7.45 -2.30 -11.71
N LEU A 89 6.65 -2.55 -10.65
CA LEU A 89 5.93 -1.49 -9.94
C LEU A 89 6.86 -0.47 -9.30
N PHE A 90 7.93 -0.94 -8.66
CA PHE A 90 8.91 -0.04 -8.05
C PHE A 90 9.57 0.88 -9.08
N LEU A 91 10.03 0.33 -10.21
CA LEU A 91 10.65 1.11 -11.28
C LEU A 91 9.65 2.06 -11.94
N TRP A 92 8.40 1.62 -12.16
CA TRP A 92 7.34 2.47 -12.68
C TRP A 92 7.05 3.64 -11.74
N ILE A 93 6.85 3.39 -10.44
CA ILE A 93 6.64 4.42 -9.43
C ILE A 93 7.79 5.43 -9.40
N ARG A 94 9.03 4.93 -9.43
CA ARG A 94 10.23 5.75 -9.40
C ARG A 94 10.39 6.62 -10.66
N LYS A 95 10.22 6.03 -11.84
CA LYS A 95 10.31 6.75 -13.13
C LYS A 95 9.21 7.79 -13.30
N SER A 96 8.04 7.55 -12.73
CA SER A 96 6.91 8.48 -12.74
C SER A 96 6.98 9.56 -11.65
N ASN A 97 8.05 9.60 -10.84
CA ASN A 97 8.22 10.51 -9.69
C ASN A 97 7.08 10.41 -8.65
N LEU A 98 6.51 9.21 -8.46
CA LEU A 98 5.38 8.95 -7.57
C LEU A 98 5.79 8.32 -6.22
N THR A 99 7.08 8.27 -5.89
CA THR A 99 7.60 7.67 -4.66
C THR A 99 7.02 8.31 -3.40
N GLU A 100 6.97 9.65 -3.34
CA GLU A 100 6.34 10.36 -2.22
C GLU A 100 4.83 10.18 -2.21
N TYR A 101 4.20 10.21 -3.38
CA TYR A 101 2.76 10.04 -3.52
C TYR A 101 2.31 8.69 -2.97
N PHE A 102 3.00 7.60 -3.27
CA PHE A 102 2.69 6.26 -2.75
C PHE A 102 3.37 5.92 -1.43
N GLY A 103 3.98 6.91 -0.76
CA GLY A 103 4.54 6.74 0.58
C GLY A 103 5.82 5.92 0.65
N LEU A 104 6.54 5.73 -0.46
CA LEU A 104 7.87 5.11 -0.49
C LEU A 104 8.94 6.15 -0.04
N ARG A 105 8.76 6.67 1.16
CA ARG A 105 9.58 7.71 1.79
C ARG A 105 9.66 7.50 3.30
N LYS A 106 10.51 8.27 3.96
CA LYS A 106 10.57 8.30 5.44
C LYS A 106 9.24 8.78 6.03
N THR A 107 8.95 8.34 7.25
CA THR A 107 7.78 8.81 8.02
C THR A 107 7.85 10.31 8.26
N THR A 108 6.69 10.97 8.26
CA THR A 108 6.57 12.40 8.52
C THR A 108 6.63 12.75 10.01
N ALA A 109 6.38 11.77 10.88
CA ALA A 109 6.49 11.90 12.32
C ALA A 109 7.75 11.17 12.84
N PRO A 110 8.32 11.58 13.97
CA PRO A 110 9.49 10.93 14.56
C PRO A 110 9.15 9.53 15.09
N ALA A 111 10.14 8.64 15.16
CA ALA A 111 9.96 7.25 15.59
C ALA A 111 9.27 7.11 16.97
N LYS A 112 9.50 8.06 17.90
CA LYS A 112 8.84 8.09 19.21
C LYS A 112 7.31 8.16 19.11
N ALA A 113 6.76 8.83 18.09
CA ALA A 113 5.32 8.90 17.87
C ALA A 113 4.71 7.55 17.46
N PHE A 114 5.54 6.64 16.94
CA PHE A 114 5.23 5.26 16.63
C PHE A 114 5.66 4.28 17.75
N LEU A 115 5.94 4.76 18.95
CA LEU A 115 6.54 3.97 20.05
C LEU A 115 7.77 3.19 19.57
N PHE A 116 8.63 3.86 18.78
CA PHE A 116 9.81 3.28 18.15
C PHE A 116 9.53 2.02 17.32
N PHE A 117 8.30 1.86 16.86
CA PHE A 117 7.79 0.69 16.11
C PHE A 117 7.85 -0.64 16.89
N ILE A 118 8.08 -0.62 18.20
CA ILE A 118 8.16 -1.83 19.03
C ILE A 118 6.88 -2.69 18.91
N PRO A 119 5.64 -2.12 19.04
CA PRO A 119 4.44 -2.94 18.87
C PRO A 119 4.33 -3.53 17.45
N LEU A 120 4.78 -2.81 16.43
CA LEU A 120 4.77 -3.31 15.06
C LEU A 120 5.72 -4.50 14.88
N VAL A 121 6.90 -4.45 15.48
CA VAL A 121 7.85 -5.58 15.49
C VAL A 121 7.24 -6.77 16.20
N VAL A 122 6.63 -6.59 17.39
CA VAL A 122 5.95 -7.67 18.12
C VAL A 122 4.86 -8.33 17.29
N ILE A 123 4.02 -7.53 16.61
CA ILE A 123 2.98 -8.01 15.68
C ILE A 123 3.61 -8.81 14.54
N SER A 124 4.72 -8.34 13.95
CA SER A 124 5.42 -9.00 12.84
C SER A 124 5.97 -10.38 13.23
N LEU A 125 6.23 -10.61 14.51
CA LEU A 125 6.72 -11.88 15.06
C LEU A 125 5.59 -12.88 15.41
N SER A 126 4.30 -12.53 15.20
CA SER A 126 3.18 -13.34 15.70
C SER A 126 3.12 -14.74 15.13
N ASN A 127 3.65 -15.01 13.94
CA ASN A 127 3.70 -16.34 13.36
C ASN A 127 4.62 -17.33 14.12
N VAL A 128 5.56 -16.82 14.90
CA VAL A 128 6.50 -17.65 15.70
C VAL A 128 6.23 -17.60 17.22
N TRP A 129 5.12 -17.02 17.65
CA TRP A 129 4.76 -16.96 19.09
C TRP A 129 4.50 -18.35 19.71
N SER A 130 4.15 -19.36 18.90
CA SER A 130 3.92 -20.73 19.37
C SER A 130 5.11 -21.65 19.19
N GLY A 131 6.27 -21.09 18.92
CA GLY A 131 7.48 -21.85 18.68
C GLY A 131 7.98 -21.74 17.25
N PHE A 132 9.10 -22.36 17.01
CA PHE A 132 9.85 -22.30 15.76
C PHE A 132 10.07 -23.69 15.20
N SER A 133 9.83 -23.85 13.90
CA SER A 133 10.03 -25.09 13.15
C SER A 133 10.54 -24.75 11.75
N LEU A 134 11.31 -25.65 11.14
CA LEU A 134 11.76 -25.53 9.74
C LEU A 134 10.82 -26.36 8.86
N ASN A 135 9.94 -25.68 8.10
CA ASN A 135 8.90 -26.34 7.33
C ASN A 135 9.26 -26.59 5.86
N TYR A 136 10.40 -26.07 5.38
CA TYR A 136 10.83 -26.12 4.00
C TYR A 136 12.28 -26.57 3.84
N GLY A 137 12.59 -27.23 2.75
CA GLY A 137 13.97 -27.45 2.30
C GLY A 137 14.64 -26.11 1.91
N SER A 138 15.97 -26.07 1.88
CA SER A 138 16.74 -24.83 1.73
C SER A 138 16.34 -23.98 0.51
N VAL A 139 16.15 -24.60 -0.66
CA VAL A 139 15.77 -23.87 -1.89
C VAL A 139 14.34 -23.34 -1.79
N GLN A 140 13.40 -24.17 -1.35
CA GLN A 140 12.00 -23.80 -1.16
C GLN A 140 11.84 -22.68 -0.13
N LEU A 141 12.64 -22.72 0.95
CA LEU A 141 12.67 -21.68 1.98
C LEU A 141 13.09 -20.33 1.42
N VAL A 142 14.17 -20.30 0.61
CA VAL A 142 14.62 -19.07 -0.05
C VAL A 142 13.55 -18.53 -0.99
N CYS A 143 12.96 -19.39 -1.83
CA CYS A 143 11.88 -19.01 -2.73
C CYS A 143 10.69 -18.46 -1.94
N PHE A 144 10.29 -19.11 -0.83
CA PHE A 144 9.20 -18.65 0.03
C PHE A 144 9.47 -17.28 0.64
N ILE A 145 10.65 -17.07 1.24
CA ILE A 145 11.02 -15.78 1.85
C ILE A 145 11.02 -14.66 0.80
N VAL A 146 11.64 -14.88 -0.36
CA VAL A 146 11.65 -13.90 -1.45
C VAL A 146 10.21 -13.58 -1.89
N LYS A 147 9.37 -14.63 -2.09
CA LYS A 147 7.96 -14.45 -2.42
C LYS A 147 7.25 -13.59 -1.40
N MET A 148 7.38 -13.91 -0.11
CA MET A 148 6.65 -13.22 0.98
C MET A 148 7.11 -11.78 1.20
N LEU A 149 8.38 -11.47 1.01
CA LEU A 149 8.87 -10.08 1.02
C LEU A 149 8.28 -9.28 -0.15
N CYS A 150 8.23 -9.87 -1.35
CA CYS A 150 7.60 -9.25 -2.52
C CYS A 150 6.07 -9.10 -2.34
N VAL A 151 5.40 -10.10 -1.76
CA VAL A 151 3.97 -10.02 -1.41
C VAL A 151 3.70 -8.86 -0.46
N GLY A 152 4.53 -8.70 0.60
CA GLY A 152 4.40 -7.55 1.50
C GLY A 152 4.53 -6.21 0.78
N PHE A 153 5.41 -6.09 -0.21
CA PHE A 153 5.52 -4.88 -1.05
C PHE A 153 4.31 -4.72 -1.98
N LEU A 154 3.95 -5.76 -2.73
CA LEU A 154 2.87 -5.71 -3.72
C LEU A 154 1.54 -5.37 -3.07
N GLU A 155 1.17 -6.07 -2.01
CA GLU A 155 -0.11 -5.86 -1.34
C GLU A 155 -0.21 -4.47 -0.70
N GLU A 156 0.87 -3.97 -0.07
CA GLU A 156 0.84 -2.63 0.49
C GLU A 156 0.74 -1.55 -0.60
N ILE A 157 1.43 -1.69 -1.72
CA ILE A 157 1.29 -0.77 -2.85
C ILE A 157 -0.11 -0.85 -3.47
N ILE A 158 -0.66 -2.05 -3.66
CA ILE A 158 -1.97 -2.23 -4.29
C ILE A 158 -3.09 -1.72 -3.38
N PHE A 159 -3.14 -2.16 -2.11
CA PHE A 159 -4.25 -1.84 -1.23
C PHE A 159 -4.14 -0.45 -0.58
N ARG A 160 -2.94 0.00 -0.19
CA ARG A 160 -2.74 1.30 0.46
C ARG A 160 -2.26 2.37 -0.52
N GLY A 161 -1.32 2.03 -1.38
CA GLY A 161 -0.83 2.94 -2.42
C GLY A 161 -1.91 3.26 -3.45
N PHE A 162 -2.54 2.26 -4.05
CA PHE A 162 -3.52 2.48 -5.12
C PHE A 162 -4.94 2.63 -4.58
N LEU A 163 -5.53 1.58 -3.99
CA LEU A 163 -6.96 1.55 -3.65
C LEU A 163 -7.32 2.60 -2.58
N PHE A 164 -6.67 2.55 -1.40
CA PHE A 164 -6.94 3.51 -0.33
C PHE A 164 -6.69 4.94 -0.80
N ARG A 165 -5.59 5.18 -1.50
CA ARG A 165 -5.22 6.51 -1.97
C ARG A 165 -6.24 7.08 -2.96
N ALA A 166 -6.69 6.27 -3.92
CA ALA A 166 -7.72 6.66 -4.87
C ALA A 166 -9.03 7.05 -4.16
N MET A 167 -9.50 6.19 -3.26
CA MET A 167 -10.77 6.41 -2.53
C MET A 167 -10.69 7.52 -1.49
N SER A 168 -9.51 7.76 -0.88
CA SER A 168 -9.33 8.76 0.18
C SER A 168 -9.47 10.21 -0.31
N LYS A 169 -9.51 10.44 -1.62
CA LYS A 169 -9.78 11.74 -2.22
C LYS A 169 -11.23 12.17 -2.04
N ASP A 170 -12.15 11.21 -2.03
CA ASP A 170 -13.57 11.46 -1.85
C ASP A 170 -13.98 11.35 -0.38
N ASN A 171 -13.68 10.21 0.24
CA ASN A 171 -14.04 9.96 1.63
C ASN A 171 -13.01 9.08 2.33
N VAL A 172 -12.23 9.67 3.22
CA VAL A 172 -11.17 8.98 3.97
C VAL A 172 -11.71 7.85 4.83
N LYS A 173 -12.86 8.02 5.49
CA LYS A 173 -13.44 6.98 6.37
C LYS A 173 -13.85 5.75 5.55
N SER A 174 -14.54 5.97 4.43
CA SER A 174 -14.91 4.89 3.51
C SER A 174 -13.67 4.21 2.93
N ALA A 175 -12.65 4.99 2.55
CA ALA A 175 -11.40 4.46 2.01
C ALA A 175 -10.66 3.55 3.03
N ILE A 176 -10.61 3.95 4.31
CA ILE A 176 -10.03 3.13 5.38
C ILE A 176 -10.77 1.80 5.49
N ILE A 177 -12.10 1.84 5.56
CA ILE A 177 -12.92 0.63 5.72
C ILE A 177 -12.77 -0.27 4.50
N VAL A 178 -13.00 0.26 3.29
CA VAL A 178 -12.97 -0.54 2.06
C VAL A 178 -11.60 -1.14 1.83
N SER A 179 -10.51 -0.36 1.93
CA SER A 179 -9.16 -0.89 1.73
C SER A 179 -8.81 -2.01 2.73
N SER A 180 -9.18 -1.85 4.01
CA SER A 180 -8.87 -2.84 5.06
C SER A 180 -9.72 -4.10 4.92
N VAL A 181 -11.02 -3.95 4.67
CA VAL A 181 -11.94 -5.08 4.52
C VAL A 181 -11.66 -5.84 3.23
N THR A 182 -11.46 -5.15 2.09
CA THR A 182 -11.12 -5.79 0.81
C THR A 182 -9.80 -6.56 0.91
N PHE A 183 -8.81 -6.00 1.60
CA PHE A 183 -7.53 -6.68 1.87
C PHE A 183 -7.75 -7.98 2.66
N GLY A 184 -8.51 -7.95 3.75
CA GLY A 184 -8.80 -9.14 4.54
C GLY A 184 -9.60 -10.19 3.76
N ILE A 185 -10.68 -9.78 3.07
CA ILE A 185 -11.52 -10.68 2.27
C ILE A 185 -10.71 -11.31 1.11
N GLY A 186 -9.70 -10.60 0.59
CA GLY A 186 -8.80 -11.15 -0.44
C GLY A 186 -8.18 -12.49 -0.03
N HIS A 187 -8.00 -12.75 1.26
CA HIS A 187 -7.46 -14.01 1.76
C HIS A 187 -8.40 -15.20 1.61
N VAL A 188 -9.69 -15.00 1.26
CA VAL A 188 -10.61 -16.11 0.92
C VAL A 188 -10.08 -16.95 -0.24
N ILE A 189 -9.23 -16.36 -1.10
CA ILE A 189 -8.61 -17.06 -2.24
C ILE A 189 -7.75 -18.25 -1.77
N ASN A 190 -7.25 -18.22 -0.52
CA ASN A 190 -6.47 -19.32 0.03
C ASN A 190 -7.28 -20.62 0.22
N LEU A 191 -8.61 -20.53 0.29
CA LEU A 191 -9.47 -21.74 0.24
C LEU A 191 -9.57 -22.33 -1.16
N LEU A 192 -9.35 -21.52 -2.21
CA LEU A 192 -9.61 -21.87 -3.60
C LEU A 192 -8.34 -22.20 -4.38
N ASN A 193 -7.17 -21.71 -3.93
CA ASN A 193 -5.89 -21.84 -4.65
C ASN A 193 -5.10 -23.12 -4.31
N GLY A 194 -5.72 -24.07 -3.59
CA GLY A 194 -5.06 -25.33 -3.22
C GLY A 194 -3.99 -25.18 -2.13
N SER A 195 -4.07 -24.16 -1.29
CA SER A 195 -3.14 -23.96 -0.16
C SER A 195 -3.24 -25.05 0.92
N GLY A 196 -4.34 -25.83 0.93
CA GLY A 196 -4.63 -26.80 1.96
C GLY A 196 -5.18 -26.19 3.28
N MET A 197 -5.41 -24.88 3.30
CA MET A 197 -5.94 -24.17 4.47
C MET A 197 -7.40 -24.58 4.73
N ASN A 198 -7.72 -24.95 5.97
CA ASN A 198 -9.11 -25.23 6.35
C ASN A 198 -9.91 -23.94 6.54
N LEU A 199 -11.25 -24.09 6.59
CA LEU A 199 -12.16 -22.95 6.68
C LEU A 199 -11.95 -22.11 7.95
N ALA A 200 -11.72 -22.75 9.11
CA ALA A 200 -11.55 -22.05 10.38
C ALA A 200 -10.29 -21.19 10.35
N ASP A 201 -9.15 -21.76 9.93
CA ASP A 201 -7.88 -21.03 9.82
C ASP A 201 -7.99 -19.86 8.82
N ASN A 202 -8.72 -20.04 7.70
CA ASN A 202 -8.94 -18.98 6.75
C ASN A 202 -9.82 -17.86 7.32
N ILE A 203 -10.88 -18.17 8.06
CA ILE A 203 -11.68 -17.15 8.74
C ILE A 203 -10.81 -16.37 9.73
N PHE A 204 -9.98 -17.07 10.51
CA PHE A 204 -9.05 -16.41 11.42
C PHE A 204 -8.04 -15.51 10.69
N GLN A 205 -7.50 -15.97 9.58
CA GLN A 205 -6.62 -15.16 8.73
C GLN A 205 -7.31 -13.91 8.20
N ILE A 206 -8.54 -14.04 7.70
CA ILE A 206 -9.33 -12.91 7.20
C ILE A 206 -9.55 -11.87 8.28
N ILE A 207 -9.97 -12.29 9.49
CA ILE A 207 -10.21 -11.38 10.61
C ILE A 207 -8.91 -10.66 11.00
N ALA A 208 -7.82 -11.40 11.20
CA ALA A 208 -6.52 -10.82 11.52
C ALA A 208 -6.05 -9.83 10.44
N ALA A 209 -6.20 -10.20 9.16
CA ALA A 209 -5.81 -9.36 8.02
C ALA A 209 -6.63 -8.07 7.95
N VAL A 210 -7.94 -8.10 8.26
CA VAL A 210 -8.76 -6.87 8.35
C VAL A 210 -8.20 -5.93 9.42
N PHE A 211 -7.91 -6.43 10.63
CA PHE A 211 -7.38 -5.59 11.72
C PHE A 211 -5.98 -5.05 11.39
N ILE A 212 -5.08 -5.87 10.86
CA ILE A 212 -3.75 -5.46 10.38
C ILE A 212 -3.93 -4.43 9.25
N GLY A 213 -4.92 -4.64 8.40
CA GLY A 213 -5.31 -3.71 7.34
C GLY A 213 -5.61 -2.31 7.86
N PHE A 214 -6.42 -2.20 8.90
CA PHE A 214 -6.72 -0.94 9.57
C PHE A 214 -5.46 -0.30 10.16
N LEU A 215 -4.62 -1.07 10.86
CA LEU A 215 -3.37 -0.56 11.43
C LEU A 215 -2.45 0.04 10.34
N TYR A 216 -2.25 -0.70 9.25
CA TYR A 216 -1.35 -0.25 8.17
C TYR A 216 -1.90 0.99 7.44
N VAL A 217 -3.21 1.08 7.24
CA VAL A 217 -3.82 2.30 6.70
C VAL A 217 -3.59 3.49 7.63
N ILE A 218 -3.71 3.33 8.96
CA ILE A 218 -3.45 4.40 9.94
C ILE A 218 -1.98 4.83 9.90
N ILE A 219 -1.04 3.88 9.89
CA ILE A 219 0.40 4.16 9.77
C ILE A 219 0.67 4.95 8.49
N PHE A 220 0.15 4.50 7.35
CA PHE A 220 0.34 5.19 6.08
C PHE A 220 -0.33 6.56 6.05
N TYR A 221 -1.62 6.64 6.40
CA TYR A 221 -2.40 7.87 6.29
C TYR A 221 -1.88 8.97 7.19
N ARG A 222 -1.56 8.66 8.45
CA ARG A 222 -1.07 9.64 9.43
C ARG A 222 0.44 9.76 9.45
N GLY A 223 1.15 8.66 9.24
CA GLY A 223 2.61 8.61 9.26
C GLY A 223 3.27 8.95 7.93
N GLY A 224 2.53 8.96 6.82
CA GLY A 224 2.99 9.39 5.50
C GLY A 224 3.96 8.42 4.81
N SER A 225 4.17 7.22 5.35
CA SER A 225 5.09 6.23 4.79
C SER A 225 4.47 4.84 4.77
N LEU A 226 4.65 4.13 3.65
CA LEU A 226 4.32 2.70 3.50
C LEU A 226 5.48 1.78 3.92
N ILE A 227 6.70 2.30 4.05
CA ILE A 227 7.89 1.49 4.33
C ILE A 227 7.73 0.65 5.61
N PRO A 228 7.26 1.19 6.75
CA PRO A 228 7.04 0.37 7.94
C PRO A 228 6.01 -0.75 7.73
N CYS A 229 4.95 -0.48 6.94
CA CYS A 229 3.93 -1.47 6.63
C CYS A 229 4.49 -2.58 5.75
N ILE A 230 5.21 -2.23 4.68
CA ILE A 230 5.86 -3.17 3.76
C ILE A 230 6.83 -4.09 4.52
N LEU A 231 7.69 -3.52 5.37
CA LEU A 231 8.65 -4.29 6.15
C LEU A 231 7.96 -5.22 7.16
N SER A 232 7.00 -4.68 7.92
CA SER A 232 6.23 -5.47 8.89
C SER A 232 5.49 -6.62 8.21
N HIS A 233 4.82 -6.34 7.10
CA HIS A 233 4.05 -7.32 6.33
C HIS A 233 4.95 -8.41 5.74
N GLY A 234 6.04 -8.00 5.06
CA GLY A 234 7.00 -8.94 4.50
C GLY A 234 7.64 -9.85 5.55
N VAL A 235 8.01 -9.30 6.72
CA VAL A 235 8.55 -10.07 7.85
C VAL A 235 7.50 -11.02 8.43
N LEU A 236 6.28 -10.51 8.71
CA LEU A 236 5.18 -11.32 9.23
C LEU A 236 4.93 -12.55 8.33
N ASN A 237 4.78 -12.32 7.03
CA ASN A 237 4.52 -13.40 6.08
C ASN A 237 5.72 -14.34 5.94
N SER A 238 6.95 -13.82 5.88
CA SER A 238 8.17 -14.65 5.78
C SER A 238 8.35 -15.57 7.00
N LEU A 239 7.98 -15.10 8.19
CA LEU A 239 8.08 -15.89 9.43
C LEU A 239 7.07 -17.03 9.49
N SER A 240 6.04 -17.06 8.65
CA SER A 240 5.15 -18.23 8.58
C SER A 240 5.87 -19.50 8.09
N ALA A 241 7.01 -19.37 7.38
CA ALA A 241 7.86 -20.51 7.03
C ALA A 241 8.47 -21.21 8.24
N PHE A 242 8.51 -20.51 9.36
CA PHE A 242 9.11 -20.99 10.62
C PHE A 242 8.08 -21.21 11.72
N ALA A 243 6.80 -21.08 11.43
CA ALA A 243 5.74 -21.32 12.39
C ALA A 243 5.76 -22.78 12.84
N ASN A 244 5.47 -23.02 14.12
CA ASN A 244 5.37 -24.40 14.63
C ASN A 244 4.36 -25.19 13.80
N SER A 245 4.77 -26.35 13.29
CA SER A 245 3.96 -27.21 12.43
C SER A 245 2.98 -28.08 13.24
N GLU A 246 3.17 -28.20 14.55
CA GLU A 246 2.19 -28.88 15.41
C GLU A 246 0.94 -27.99 15.50
N ALA A 247 -0.22 -28.58 15.18
CA ALA A 247 -1.49 -27.87 15.31
C ALA A 247 -1.70 -27.48 16.77
N PRO A 248 -1.81 -26.18 17.11
CA PRO A 248 -2.09 -25.77 18.47
C PRO A 248 -3.49 -26.26 18.86
N GLU A 249 -3.69 -26.55 20.15
CA GLU A 249 -5.04 -26.74 20.68
C GLU A 249 -5.92 -25.55 20.31
N THR A 250 -7.19 -25.80 20.03
CA THR A 250 -8.15 -24.77 19.60
C THR A 250 -8.17 -23.56 20.54
N GLU A 251 -8.07 -23.81 21.85
CA GLU A 251 -8.03 -22.73 22.85
C GLU A 251 -6.78 -21.85 22.72
N ALA A 252 -5.63 -22.45 22.49
CA ALA A 252 -4.37 -21.72 22.28
C ALA A 252 -4.40 -20.89 20.99
N LEU A 253 -5.01 -21.41 19.93
CA LEU A 253 -5.21 -20.70 18.68
C LEU A 253 -6.11 -19.46 18.87
N ILE A 254 -7.26 -19.63 19.53
CA ILE A 254 -8.19 -18.55 19.85
C ILE A 254 -7.50 -17.49 20.72
N PHE A 255 -6.79 -17.92 21.77
CA PHE A 255 -6.07 -16.99 22.65
C PHE A 255 -5.05 -16.14 21.88
N ARG A 256 -4.25 -16.76 21.02
CA ARG A 256 -3.27 -16.04 20.18
C ARG A 256 -3.93 -15.04 19.26
N MET A 257 -5.04 -15.42 18.64
CA MET A 257 -5.80 -14.53 17.77
C MET A 257 -6.36 -13.33 18.53
N VAL A 258 -6.98 -13.56 19.68
CA VAL A 258 -7.50 -12.48 20.52
C VAL A 258 -6.35 -11.56 20.95
N LEU A 259 -5.22 -12.13 21.38
CA LEU A 259 -4.04 -11.35 21.74
C LEU A 259 -3.52 -10.50 20.58
N LEU A 260 -3.41 -11.08 19.39
CA LEU A 260 -3.00 -10.36 18.19
C LEU A 260 -3.95 -9.20 17.88
N ILE A 261 -5.26 -9.45 17.88
CA ILE A 261 -6.28 -8.42 17.60
C ILE A 261 -6.21 -7.31 18.65
N VAL A 262 -6.07 -7.62 19.91
CA VAL A 262 -5.96 -6.63 21.01
C VAL A 262 -4.70 -5.78 20.82
N LEU A 263 -3.56 -6.39 20.49
CA LEU A 263 -2.31 -5.67 20.23
C LEU A 263 -2.43 -4.75 19.01
N VAL A 264 -2.98 -5.25 17.90
CA VAL A 264 -3.16 -4.49 16.65
C VAL A 264 -4.12 -3.33 16.88
N ALA A 265 -5.30 -3.58 17.46
CA ALA A 265 -6.30 -2.55 17.75
C ALA A 265 -5.78 -1.53 18.78
N GLY A 266 -5.15 -1.99 19.86
CA GLY A 266 -4.55 -1.13 20.86
C GLY A 266 -3.47 -0.22 20.27
N TYR A 267 -2.58 -0.77 19.46
CA TYR A 267 -1.56 0.03 18.79
C TYR A 267 -2.17 1.02 17.80
N ALA A 268 -3.15 0.63 17.00
CA ALA A 268 -3.87 1.53 16.10
C ALA A 268 -4.50 2.71 16.86
N LEU A 269 -5.16 2.45 18.01
CA LEU A 269 -5.74 3.50 18.85
C LEU A 269 -4.69 4.44 19.45
N ILE A 270 -3.53 3.91 19.85
CA ILE A 270 -2.41 4.73 20.31
C ILE A 270 -1.91 5.63 19.19
N LEU A 271 -1.71 5.08 17.98
CA LEU A 271 -1.25 5.87 16.82
C LEU A 271 -2.24 6.98 16.44
N LEU A 272 -3.55 6.75 16.59
CA LEU A 272 -4.56 7.79 16.40
C LEU A 272 -4.42 8.96 17.38
N LYS A 273 -3.82 8.74 18.55
CA LYS A 273 -3.55 9.79 19.57
C LYS A 273 -2.16 10.41 19.41
N THR A 274 -1.15 9.63 19.06
CA THR A 274 0.25 10.08 19.01
C THR A 274 0.65 10.71 17.67
N LEU A 275 0.02 10.27 16.57
CA LEU A 275 0.28 10.84 15.25
C LEU A 275 -0.62 12.05 14.99
N PRO A 276 -0.09 13.14 14.42
CA PRO A 276 -0.89 14.32 14.11
C PRO A 276 -2.02 13.96 13.12
N PRO A 277 -3.20 14.55 13.28
CA PRO A 277 -4.24 14.45 12.25
C PRO A 277 -3.68 15.02 10.95
N LYS A 278 -3.94 14.35 9.85
CA LYS A 278 -3.58 14.90 8.53
C LYS A 278 -4.42 16.16 8.34
N LYS A 279 -3.75 17.32 8.22
CA LYS A 279 -4.44 18.55 7.85
C LYS A 279 -5.17 18.30 6.53
N ALA A 280 -6.46 18.64 6.48
CA ALA A 280 -7.14 18.74 5.20
C ALA A 280 -6.30 19.71 4.36
N THR A 281 -5.64 19.21 3.33
CA THR A 281 -5.03 20.07 2.32
C THR A 281 -6.22 20.79 1.70
N SER A 282 -6.43 22.06 2.11
CA SER A 282 -7.17 22.99 1.25
C SER A 282 -6.49 22.86 -0.12
N GLU A 283 -7.25 22.42 -1.08
CA GLU A 283 -6.82 22.34 -2.48
C GLU A 283 -6.22 23.71 -2.85
N GLN A 284 -4.94 23.73 -3.13
CA GLN A 284 -4.29 24.74 -3.96
C GLN A 284 -4.01 24.11 -5.31
#